data_0f499df59865e25f7d9eff33f19d84f6
#
_entry.id   0f499df59865e25f7d9eff33f19d84f6
#
_cell.length_a   1.000
_cell.length_b   1.000
_cell.length_c   1.000
_cell.angle_alpha   90.00
_cell.angle_beta   90.00
_cell.angle_gamma   90.00
#
_symmetry.space_group_name_H-M   'P 1'
#
loop_
_entity.id
_entity.type
_entity.pdbx_description
1 polymer ?
#
loop_
_entity_poly.entity_id
_entity_poly.type
_entity_poly.pdbx_seq_one_letter_code
_entity_poly.pdbx_strand_id
1 'polypeptide(L)'
;MGAVETMEQFFELLNAGDRDNAVKLMDEKVEMRVHVLGNSRTLRGFDQVAGWFTRADKGLRMIPGEVRDTGINYEADLLVLRPGAPSQHLDATFRVETGKITAINLAPR
;
A
#
# COMPACT_ATOMS: atom_id res chain seq x y z
N MET A 1 -2.81 5.03 17.54
CA MET A 1 -1.95 4.03 16.89
C MET A 1 -0.94 4.73 16.01
N GLY A 2 0.31 4.28 16.04
CA GLY A 2 1.35 4.83 15.18
C GLY A 2 1.26 4.32 13.76
N ALA A 3 2.03 4.94 12.85
CA ALA A 3 2.05 4.54 11.45
C ALA A 3 2.49 3.09 11.26
N VAL A 4 3.51 2.65 12.00
CA VAL A 4 4.02 1.28 11.90
C VAL A 4 2.93 0.27 12.21
N GLU A 5 2.20 0.47 13.31
CA GLU A 5 1.15 -0.46 13.73
C GLU A 5 0.03 -0.56 12.70
N THR A 6 -0.40 0.59 12.16
CA THR A 6 -1.42 0.63 11.12
C THR A 6 -0.96 -0.11 9.87
N MET A 7 0.28 0.11 9.45
CA MET A 7 0.81 -0.52 8.25
C MET A 7 1.06 -2.02 8.43
N GLU A 8 1.51 -2.44 9.60
CA GLU A 8 1.66 -3.87 9.90
C GLU A 8 0.32 -4.58 9.78
N GLN A 9 -0.73 -3.99 10.34
CA GLN A 9 -2.08 -4.54 10.25
C GLN A 9 -2.56 -4.57 8.79
N PHE A 10 -2.31 -3.50 8.04
CA PHE A 10 -2.69 -3.43 6.63
C PHE A 10 -2.05 -4.56 5.82
N PHE A 11 -0.73 -4.73 5.94
CA PHE A 11 -0.02 -5.78 5.21
C PHE A 11 -0.43 -7.18 5.66
N GLU A 12 -0.67 -7.38 6.95
CA GLU A 12 -1.12 -8.67 7.46
C GLU A 12 -2.46 -9.05 6.84
N LEU A 13 -3.42 -8.14 6.83
CA LEU A 13 -4.73 -8.38 6.24
C LEU A 13 -4.63 -8.58 4.72
N LEU A 14 -3.88 -7.73 4.04
CA LEU A 14 -3.72 -7.83 2.60
C LEU A 14 -3.10 -9.17 2.20
N ASN A 15 -2.04 -9.57 2.89
CA ASN A 15 -1.31 -10.81 2.58
C ASN A 15 -2.08 -12.06 2.98
N ALA A 16 -3.02 -11.95 3.92
CA ALA A 16 -3.93 -13.03 4.28
C ALA A 16 -5.11 -13.16 3.30
N GLY A 17 -5.21 -12.26 2.33
CA GLY A 17 -6.32 -12.25 1.37
C GLY A 17 -7.56 -11.52 1.86
N ASP A 18 -7.51 -10.93 3.06
CA ASP A 18 -8.63 -10.17 3.63
C ASP A 18 -8.57 -8.70 3.21
N ARG A 19 -8.78 -8.48 1.93
CA ARG A 19 -8.63 -7.15 1.32
C ARG A 19 -9.70 -6.17 1.77
N ASP A 20 -10.90 -6.66 2.00
CA ASP A 20 -12.00 -5.81 2.42
C ASP A 20 -11.71 -5.15 3.77
N ASN A 21 -11.11 -5.89 4.70
CA ASN A 21 -10.71 -5.32 5.98
C ASN A 21 -9.42 -4.50 5.88
N ALA A 22 -8.52 -4.88 4.98
CA ALA A 22 -7.30 -4.10 4.76
C ALA A 22 -7.63 -2.68 4.30
N VAL A 23 -8.52 -2.52 3.30
CA VAL A 23 -8.86 -1.20 2.77
C VAL A 23 -9.64 -0.34 3.75
N LYS A 24 -10.26 -0.92 4.78
CA LYS A 24 -10.92 -0.14 5.83
C LYS A 24 -9.95 0.70 6.66
N LEU A 25 -8.66 0.43 6.56
CA LEU A 25 -7.63 1.25 7.21
C LEU A 25 -7.30 2.52 6.43
N MET A 26 -7.94 2.73 5.27
CA MET A 26 -7.74 3.92 4.44
C MET A 26 -8.75 5.00 4.80
N ASP A 27 -8.30 6.26 4.73
CA ASP A 27 -9.15 7.42 4.90
C ASP A 27 -10.05 7.63 3.68
N GLU A 28 -11.17 8.34 3.87
CA GLU A 28 -12.07 8.66 2.76
C GLU A 28 -11.39 9.47 1.65
N LYS A 29 -10.44 10.31 2.03
CA LYS A 29 -9.73 11.20 1.10
C LYS A 29 -8.35 10.67 0.71
N VAL A 30 -8.12 9.37 0.86
CA VAL A 30 -6.83 8.76 0.53
C VAL A 30 -6.45 9.03 -0.93
N GLU A 31 -5.18 9.34 -1.15
CA GLU A 31 -4.62 9.48 -2.49
C GLU A 31 -3.52 8.47 -2.70
N MET A 32 -3.42 7.96 -3.92
CA MET A 32 -2.39 6.99 -4.28
C MET A 32 -1.73 7.40 -5.58
N ARG A 33 -0.41 7.42 -5.57
CA ARG A 33 0.40 7.62 -6.77
C ARG A 33 1.17 6.35 -7.07
N VAL A 34 1.00 5.84 -8.26
CA VAL A 34 1.70 4.65 -8.73
C VAL A 34 2.52 5.02 -9.94
N HIS A 35 3.83 4.79 -9.87
CA HIS A 35 4.75 5.01 -10.98
C HIS A 35 5.15 3.66 -11.56
N VAL A 36 4.75 3.37 -12.78
CA VAL A 36 5.03 2.09 -13.44
C VAL A 36 5.53 2.34 -14.85
N LEU A 37 6.72 1.85 -15.18
CA LEU A 37 7.29 1.83 -16.54
C LEU A 37 7.17 3.17 -17.28
N GLY A 38 7.57 4.26 -16.61
CA GLY A 38 7.55 5.59 -17.21
C GLY A 38 6.21 6.28 -17.19
N ASN A 39 5.17 5.61 -16.70
CA ASN A 39 3.84 6.18 -16.54
C ASN A 39 3.55 6.44 -15.07
N SER A 40 2.89 7.55 -14.80
CA SER A 40 2.42 7.87 -13.45
C SER A 40 0.91 7.89 -13.46
N ARG A 41 0.31 7.28 -12.46
CA ARG A 41 -1.14 7.26 -12.28
C ARG A 41 -1.47 7.74 -10.88
N THR A 42 -2.44 8.65 -10.79
CA THR A 42 -2.93 9.13 -9.50
C THR A 42 -4.37 8.67 -9.31
N LEU A 43 -4.62 8.03 -8.17
CA LEU A 43 -5.96 7.62 -7.75
C LEU A 43 -6.36 8.47 -6.57
N ARG A 44 -7.60 8.94 -6.57
CA ARG A 44 -8.09 9.84 -5.51
C ARG A 44 -9.38 9.34 -4.92
N GLY A 45 -9.45 9.36 -3.60
CA GLY A 45 -10.61 8.95 -2.87
C GLY A 45 -10.65 7.47 -2.57
N PHE A 46 -11.43 7.11 -1.55
CA PHE A 46 -11.51 5.74 -1.06
C PHE A 46 -11.88 4.75 -2.17
N ASP A 47 -12.91 5.07 -2.96
CA ASP A 47 -13.40 4.12 -3.96
C ASP A 47 -12.35 3.76 -5.00
N GLN A 48 -11.59 4.74 -5.49
CA GLN A 48 -10.55 4.49 -6.48
C GLN A 48 -9.39 3.72 -5.89
N VAL A 49 -8.90 4.14 -4.72
CA VAL A 49 -7.72 3.54 -4.10
C VAL A 49 -8.04 2.13 -3.58
N ALA A 50 -9.14 1.99 -2.86
CA ALA A 50 -9.57 0.69 -2.37
C ALA A 50 -9.84 -0.27 -3.52
N GLY A 51 -10.45 0.23 -4.60
CA GLY A 51 -10.71 -0.58 -5.79
C GLY A 51 -9.44 -1.11 -6.45
N TRP A 52 -8.37 -0.35 -6.43
CA TRP A 52 -7.08 -0.81 -6.94
C TRP A 52 -6.59 -2.07 -6.20
N PHE A 53 -6.71 -2.07 -4.87
CA PHE A 53 -6.31 -3.22 -4.06
C PHE A 53 -7.29 -4.40 -4.16
N THR A 54 -8.59 -4.12 -4.15
CA THR A 54 -9.59 -5.20 -4.16
C THR A 54 -9.75 -5.86 -5.52
N ARG A 55 -9.43 -5.16 -6.61
CA ARG A 55 -9.44 -5.72 -7.96
C ARG A 55 -8.11 -6.32 -8.40
N ALA A 56 -7.08 -6.19 -7.58
CA ALA A 56 -5.79 -6.80 -7.89
C ALA A 56 -5.87 -8.33 -7.82
N ASP A 57 -4.88 -9.01 -8.40
CA ASP A 57 -4.81 -10.47 -8.39
C ASP A 57 -4.94 -11.02 -6.97
N LYS A 58 -5.69 -12.11 -6.82
CA LYS A 58 -5.90 -12.74 -5.51
C LYS A 58 -4.61 -13.21 -4.85
N GLY A 59 -3.60 -13.52 -5.65
CA GLY A 59 -2.30 -13.93 -5.14
C GLY A 59 -1.33 -12.80 -4.88
N LEU A 60 -1.78 -11.55 -5.01
CA LEU A 60 -0.91 -10.40 -4.73
C LEU A 60 -0.46 -10.41 -3.28
N ARG A 61 0.85 -10.29 -3.09
CA ARG A 61 1.47 -10.17 -1.76
C ARG A 61 2.39 -8.98 -1.77
N MET A 62 2.38 -8.20 -0.69
CA MET A 62 3.29 -7.08 -0.50
C MET A 62 4.04 -7.29 0.79
N ILE A 63 5.32 -7.55 0.70
CA ILE A 63 6.15 -7.89 1.85
C ILE A 63 7.10 -6.73 2.13
N PRO A 64 6.93 -6.02 3.26
CA PRO A 64 7.83 -4.93 3.61
C PRO A 64 9.18 -5.49 4.03
N GLY A 65 10.24 -4.88 3.52
CA GLY A 65 11.61 -5.15 3.94
C GLY A 65 12.05 -4.14 4.99
N GLU A 66 13.10 -3.39 4.69
CA GLU A 66 13.58 -2.36 5.59
C GLU A 66 12.55 -1.24 5.72
N VAL A 67 12.19 -0.92 6.97
CA VAL A 67 11.16 0.06 7.28
C VAL A 67 11.79 1.28 7.95
N ARG A 68 11.38 2.47 7.51
CA ARG A 68 11.76 3.74 8.13
C ARG A 68 10.50 4.46 8.58
N ASP A 69 10.40 4.75 9.86
CA ASP A 69 9.27 5.46 10.44
C ASP A 69 9.69 6.90 10.73
N THR A 70 9.02 7.86 10.10
CA THR A 70 9.30 9.29 10.30
C THR A 70 8.24 9.99 11.14
N GLY A 71 7.40 9.20 11.84
CA GLY A 71 6.31 9.71 12.66
C GLY A 71 4.97 9.63 11.93
N ILE A 72 4.80 10.37 10.85
CA ILE A 72 3.58 10.34 10.04
C ILE A 72 3.78 9.53 8.76
N ASN A 73 5.02 9.32 8.32
CA ASN A 73 5.32 8.55 7.13
C ASN A 73 5.93 7.21 7.50
N TYR A 74 5.44 6.18 6.83
CA TYR A 74 6.00 4.83 6.87
C TYR A 74 6.63 4.61 5.50
N GLU A 75 7.95 4.45 5.46
CA GLU A 75 8.69 4.20 4.22
C GLU A 75 9.25 2.80 4.26
N ALA A 76 9.10 2.07 3.17
CA ALA A 76 9.58 0.71 3.12
C ALA A 76 9.96 0.29 1.71
N ASP A 77 10.90 -0.65 1.63
CA ASP A 77 11.14 -1.40 0.42
C ASP A 77 10.11 -2.52 0.38
N LEU A 78 9.27 -2.53 -0.65
CA LEU A 78 8.27 -3.58 -0.80
C LEU A 78 8.71 -4.60 -1.82
N LEU A 79 8.62 -5.87 -1.45
CA LEU A 79 8.67 -6.96 -2.39
C LEU A 79 7.24 -7.28 -2.82
N VAL A 80 6.95 -7.12 -4.10
CA VAL A 80 5.63 -7.38 -4.63
C VAL A 80 5.64 -8.70 -5.39
N LEU A 81 4.81 -9.64 -4.96
CA LEU A 81 4.67 -10.95 -5.56
C LEU A 81 3.31 -11.08 -6.22
N ARG A 82 3.29 -11.54 -7.47
CA ARG A 82 2.07 -11.83 -8.21
C ARG A 82 2.18 -13.21 -8.87
N PRO A 83 1.09 -13.99 -8.93
CA PRO A 83 1.11 -15.27 -9.64
C PRO A 83 1.44 -15.07 -11.13
N GLY A 84 2.38 -15.86 -11.64
CA GLY A 84 2.73 -15.84 -13.05
C GLY A 84 3.55 -14.64 -13.51
N ALA A 85 4.03 -13.82 -12.59
CA ALA A 85 4.85 -12.64 -12.91
C ALA A 85 6.13 -12.63 -12.08
N PRO A 86 7.22 -12.01 -12.57
CA PRO A 86 8.43 -11.84 -11.78
C PRO A 86 8.16 -10.95 -10.55
N SER A 87 8.87 -11.21 -9.47
CA SER A 87 8.82 -10.34 -8.30
C SER A 87 9.35 -8.95 -8.64
N GLN A 88 8.80 -7.94 -7.98
CA GLN A 88 9.21 -6.55 -8.15
C GLN A 88 9.57 -5.93 -6.81
N HIS A 89 10.55 -5.04 -6.84
CA HIS A 89 10.90 -4.22 -5.68
C HIS A 89 10.41 -2.81 -5.91
N LEU A 90 9.64 -2.29 -4.96
CA LEU A 90 9.13 -0.92 -5.02
C LEU A 90 9.59 -0.14 -3.80
N ASP A 91 9.83 1.15 -4.00
CA ASP A 91 9.93 2.09 -2.89
C ASP A 91 8.52 2.56 -2.56
N ALA A 92 8.12 2.40 -1.32
CA ALA A 92 6.77 2.75 -0.89
C ALA A 92 6.80 3.75 0.25
N THR A 93 5.91 4.74 0.16
CA THR A 93 5.68 5.69 1.24
C THR A 93 4.19 5.70 1.55
N PHE A 94 3.86 5.49 2.82
CA PHE A 94 2.49 5.54 3.31
C PHE A 94 2.41 6.64 4.38
N ARG A 95 1.49 7.56 4.19
CA ARG A 95 1.21 8.55 5.21
C ARG A 95 0.02 8.08 6.04
N VAL A 96 0.20 8.09 7.35
CA VAL A 96 -0.84 7.63 8.28
C VAL A 96 -1.15 8.75 9.25
N GLU A 97 -2.43 9.12 9.33
CA GLU A 97 -2.91 10.16 10.23
C GLU A 97 -4.10 9.61 11.01
N THR A 98 -4.04 9.71 12.32
CA THR A 98 -5.11 9.24 13.23
C THR A 98 -5.53 7.77 12.96
N GLY A 99 -4.54 6.92 12.70
CA GLY A 99 -4.78 5.49 12.47
C GLY A 99 -5.35 5.14 11.10
N LYS A 100 -5.36 6.10 10.16
CA LYS A 100 -5.84 5.86 8.79
C LYS A 100 -4.78 6.23 7.77
N ILE A 101 -4.73 5.46 6.69
CA ILE A 101 -3.81 5.73 5.59
C ILE A 101 -4.39 6.85 4.74
N THR A 102 -3.67 7.97 4.62
CA THR A 102 -4.13 9.14 3.88
C THR A 102 -3.44 9.34 2.54
N ALA A 103 -2.25 8.78 2.38
CA ALA A 103 -1.53 8.87 1.11
C ALA A 103 -0.65 7.65 0.89
N ILE A 104 -0.55 7.22 -0.35
CA ILE A 104 0.28 6.10 -0.77
C ILE A 104 1.08 6.52 -1.98
N ASN A 105 2.38 6.25 -1.97
CA ASN A 105 3.24 6.47 -3.13
C ASN A 105 4.06 5.21 -3.39
N LEU A 106 3.90 4.63 -4.56
CA LEU A 106 4.62 3.43 -4.97
C LEU A 106 5.45 3.76 -6.21
N ALA A 107 6.75 3.51 -6.14
CA ALA A 107 7.66 3.76 -7.26
C ALA A 107 8.59 2.58 -7.46
N PRO A 108 8.96 2.24 -8.70
CA PRO A 108 9.96 1.18 -8.95
C PRO A 108 11.32 1.59 -8.39
N ARG A 109 12.06 0.61 -7.95
CA ARG A 109 13.44 0.81 -7.51
C ARG A 109 14.40 0.70 -8.66
#